data_db297324b3c4c176d1d5ede821a5f717
#
_entry.id   db297324b3c4c176d1d5ede821a5f717
#
_cell.length_a   1.000
_cell.length_b   1.000
_cell.length_c   1.000
_cell.angle_alpha   90.00
_cell.angle_beta   90.00
_cell.angle_gamma   90.00
#
_symmetry.space_group_name_H-M   'P 1'
#
loop_
_entity.id
_entity.type
_entity.pdbx_description
1 polymer ?
#
loop_
_entity_poly.entity_id
_entity_poly.type
_entity_poly.pdbx_seq_one_letter_code
_entity_poly.pdbx_strand_id
1 'polypeptide(L)'
;DFDHKREGILHIYRDKKGFDHAGQVSVMLAKGGLPRRAVTPAEMKAIEPTLAGTYYGGYFTESDSTGDIHKFTHGLSLAAARLGVSTLYEQDVLHVSTDGQRAVVTVGEGAAQTVHAFDGVVVCAGVASRHFAAQLGDRVNIYPVKGYSITVNLRDEASQAGAPNVSLLDDETKLVTS
;
A
#
# COMPACT_ATOMS: atom_id res chain seq x y z
N ASP A 1 14.12 11.46 -4.71
CA ASP A 1 13.02 11.23 -5.66
C ASP A 1 12.66 9.75 -5.65
N PHE A 2 11.39 9.44 -5.75
CA PHE A 2 10.84 8.09 -5.74
C PHE A 2 9.84 7.87 -6.90
N ASP A 3 10.07 8.59 -8.00
CA ASP A 3 9.26 8.55 -9.22
C ASP A 3 7.76 8.87 -8.96
N HIS A 4 7.53 9.81 -8.05
CA HIS A 4 6.19 10.21 -7.64
C HIS A 4 5.42 10.88 -8.77
N LYS A 5 4.26 10.31 -9.13
CA LYS A 5 3.33 10.83 -10.13
C LYS A 5 1.98 11.10 -9.47
N ARG A 6 1.41 12.27 -9.74
CA ARG A 6 0.08 12.70 -9.26
C ARG A 6 -0.93 12.68 -10.41
N GLU A 7 -1.12 11.51 -10.99
CA GLU A 7 -1.99 11.30 -12.15
C GLU A 7 -3.34 10.69 -11.76
N GLY A 8 -3.56 10.48 -10.45
CA GLY A 8 -4.74 9.81 -9.94
C GLY A 8 -4.70 8.30 -10.13
N ILE A 9 -5.79 7.64 -9.72
CA ILE A 9 -6.01 6.20 -9.92
C ILE A 9 -7.39 5.99 -10.51
N LEU A 10 -7.48 5.17 -11.56
CA LEU A 10 -8.72 4.82 -12.23
C LEU A 10 -9.13 3.38 -11.88
N HIS A 11 -10.21 3.25 -11.11
CA HIS A 11 -10.86 1.98 -10.85
C HIS A 11 -11.81 1.64 -11.99
N ILE A 12 -11.70 0.44 -12.56
CA ILE A 12 -12.48 0.02 -13.72
C ILE A 12 -13.48 -1.07 -13.35
N TYR A 13 -14.69 -1.01 -13.93
CA TYR A 13 -15.79 -1.95 -13.68
C TYR A 13 -16.39 -2.41 -15.00
N ARG A 14 -16.56 -3.73 -15.15
CA ARG A 14 -17.06 -4.34 -16.38
C ARG A 14 -18.58 -4.45 -16.40
N ASP A 15 -19.22 -4.46 -15.23
CA ASP A 15 -20.65 -4.60 -15.09
C ASP A 15 -21.28 -3.55 -14.16
N LYS A 16 -22.61 -3.46 -14.23
CA LYS A 16 -23.40 -2.52 -13.41
C LYS A 16 -23.32 -2.85 -11.92
N LYS A 17 -23.28 -4.14 -11.56
CA LYS A 17 -23.32 -4.57 -10.16
C LYS A 17 -22.05 -4.13 -9.41
N GLY A 18 -20.89 -4.37 -10.01
CA GLY A 18 -19.60 -3.91 -9.45
C GLY A 18 -19.54 -2.39 -9.36
N PHE A 19 -19.97 -1.69 -10.40
CA PHE A 19 -20.04 -0.23 -10.43
C PHE A 19 -20.94 0.35 -9.34
N ASP A 20 -22.17 -0.18 -9.18
CA ASP A 20 -23.11 0.27 -8.16
C ASP A 20 -22.59 0.02 -6.73
N HIS A 21 -21.96 -1.14 -6.51
CA HIS A 21 -21.32 -1.44 -5.22
C HIS A 21 -20.19 -0.45 -4.91
N ALA A 22 -19.33 -0.17 -5.90
CA ALA A 22 -18.28 0.83 -5.76
C ALA A 22 -18.83 2.24 -5.48
N GLY A 23 -20.01 2.56 -6.01
CA GLY A 23 -20.74 3.79 -5.71
C GLY A 23 -21.07 3.93 -4.23
N GLN A 24 -21.58 2.87 -3.61
CA GLN A 24 -21.84 2.85 -2.17
C GLN A 24 -20.58 3.04 -1.34
N VAL A 25 -19.50 2.37 -1.72
CA VAL A 25 -18.18 2.54 -1.09
C VAL A 25 -17.67 3.96 -1.28
N SER A 26 -17.87 4.57 -2.46
CA SER A 26 -17.44 5.95 -2.75
C SER A 26 -18.12 6.98 -1.85
N VAL A 27 -19.40 6.77 -1.52
CA VAL A 27 -20.12 7.63 -0.56
C VAL A 27 -19.50 7.55 0.84
N MET A 28 -19.10 6.35 1.26
CA MET A 28 -18.42 6.17 2.55
C MET A 28 -17.03 6.82 2.57
N LEU A 29 -16.25 6.62 1.51
CA LEU A 29 -14.91 7.21 1.38
C LEU A 29 -14.96 8.74 1.35
N ALA A 30 -15.94 9.33 0.66
CA ALA A 30 -16.12 10.79 0.60
C ALA A 30 -16.36 11.39 1.98
N LYS A 31 -17.08 10.71 2.88
CA LYS A 31 -17.24 11.13 4.28
C LYS A 31 -15.92 11.12 5.06
N GLY A 32 -14.98 10.25 4.68
CA GLY A 32 -13.62 10.20 5.21
C GLY A 32 -12.63 11.16 4.54
N GLY A 33 -13.10 12.02 3.62
CA GLY A 33 -12.25 13.00 2.93
C GLY A 33 -11.57 12.48 1.65
N LEU A 34 -11.96 11.30 1.16
CA LEU A 34 -11.46 10.73 -0.09
C LEU A 34 -12.60 10.66 -1.14
N PRO A 35 -12.92 11.75 -1.83
CA PRO A 35 -13.92 11.74 -2.89
C PRO A 35 -13.40 11.02 -4.14
N ARG A 36 -14.23 10.16 -4.71
CA ARG A 36 -13.99 9.52 -6.00
C ARG A 36 -15.10 9.93 -6.98
N ARG A 37 -14.72 10.30 -8.19
CA ARG A 37 -15.67 10.71 -9.25
C ARG A 37 -16.06 9.51 -10.10
N ALA A 38 -17.38 9.29 -10.25
CA ALA A 38 -17.88 8.34 -11.24
C ALA A 38 -17.55 8.85 -12.66
N VAL A 39 -17.09 7.97 -13.52
CA VAL A 39 -16.69 8.27 -14.90
C VAL A 39 -17.33 7.29 -15.88
N THR A 40 -17.78 7.83 -17.01
CA THR A 40 -18.29 7.06 -18.15
C THR A 40 -17.14 6.40 -18.93
N PRO A 41 -17.42 5.39 -19.77
CA PRO A 41 -16.39 4.80 -20.64
C PRO A 41 -15.67 5.80 -21.54
N ALA A 42 -16.36 6.84 -21.99
CA ALA A 42 -15.76 7.91 -22.80
C ALA A 42 -14.78 8.76 -21.99
N GLU A 43 -15.15 9.12 -20.76
CA GLU A 43 -14.26 9.82 -19.82
C GLU A 43 -13.07 8.96 -19.39
N MET A 44 -13.27 7.65 -19.16
CA MET A 44 -12.19 6.71 -18.87
C MET A 44 -11.15 6.69 -20.00
N LYS A 45 -11.61 6.66 -21.26
CA LYS A 45 -10.74 6.71 -22.43
C LYS A 45 -10.02 8.04 -22.59
N ALA A 46 -10.63 9.13 -22.14
CA ALA A 46 -9.98 10.45 -22.11
C ALA A 46 -8.91 10.55 -21.01
N ILE A 47 -9.16 9.93 -19.83
CA ILE A 47 -8.21 9.88 -18.72
C ILE A 47 -7.03 8.96 -19.08
N GLU A 48 -7.32 7.77 -19.62
CA GLU A 48 -6.31 6.79 -20.02
C GLU A 48 -6.52 6.34 -21.47
N PRO A 49 -5.85 7.00 -22.42
CA PRO A 49 -6.00 6.71 -23.85
C PRO A 49 -5.57 5.31 -24.27
N THR A 50 -4.72 4.63 -23.51
CA THR A 50 -4.28 3.26 -23.82
C THR A 50 -5.28 2.21 -23.36
N LEU A 51 -6.26 2.58 -22.53
CA LEU A 51 -7.27 1.67 -22.01
C LEU A 51 -8.02 0.96 -23.15
N ALA A 52 -7.91 -0.35 -23.21
CA ALA A 52 -8.56 -1.21 -24.21
C ALA A 52 -9.64 -2.09 -23.54
N GLY A 53 -10.66 -2.45 -24.32
CA GLY A 53 -11.74 -3.31 -23.85
C GLY A 53 -13.06 -2.55 -23.65
N THR A 54 -14.04 -3.26 -23.10
CA THR A 54 -15.39 -2.73 -22.85
C THR A 54 -15.63 -2.68 -21.35
N TYR A 55 -16.06 -1.53 -20.86
CA TYR A 55 -16.33 -1.27 -19.46
C TYR A 55 -17.71 -0.66 -19.29
N TYR A 56 -18.34 -0.93 -18.15
CA TYR A 56 -19.59 -0.29 -17.77
C TYR A 56 -19.34 1.17 -17.32
N GLY A 57 -18.25 1.39 -16.58
CA GLY A 57 -17.84 2.70 -16.06
C GLY A 57 -16.64 2.55 -15.12
N GLY A 58 -16.25 3.65 -14.51
CA GLY A 58 -15.14 3.69 -13.55
C GLY A 58 -15.35 4.67 -12.42
N TYR A 59 -14.44 4.63 -11.46
CA TYR A 59 -14.28 5.67 -10.44
C TYR A 59 -12.87 6.21 -10.49
N PHE A 60 -12.74 7.51 -10.62
CA PHE A 60 -11.45 8.18 -10.68
C PHE A 60 -11.18 8.96 -9.38
N THR A 61 -10.00 8.74 -8.80
CA THR A 61 -9.52 9.43 -7.60
C THR A 61 -8.36 10.35 -8.01
N GLU A 62 -8.64 11.63 -8.22
CA GLU A 62 -7.65 12.62 -8.67
C GLU A 62 -6.53 12.86 -7.64
N SER A 63 -6.88 12.74 -6.34
CA SER A 63 -5.93 12.98 -5.25
C SER A 63 -4.92 11.85 -5.04
N ASP A 64 -5.15 10.70 -5.64
CA ASP A 64 -4.25 9.57 -5.53
C ASP A 64 -2.99 9.76 -6.36
N SER A 65 -1.96 9.06 -5.96
CA SER A 65 -0.65 9.14 -6.60
C SER A 65 0.04 7.79 -6.59
N THR A 66 0.99 7.60 -7.49
CA THR A 66 1.85 6.42 -7.55
C THR A 66 3.30 6.80 -7.33
N GLY A 67 4.13 5.82 -7.02
CA GLY A 67 5.56 6.01 -6.85
C GLY A 67 6.26 4.70 -6.56
N ASP A 68 7.56 4.68 -6.70
CA ASP A 68 8.40 3.54 -6.36
C ASP A 68 8.50 3.41 -4.82
N ILE A 69 7.81 2.43 -4.27
CA ILE A 69 7.77 2.19 -2.81
C ILE A 69 9.14 1.82 -2.24
N HIS A 70 10.00 1.14 -3.01
CA HIS A 70 11.35 0.81 -2.56
C HIS A 70 12.20 2.08 -2.41
N LYS A 71 12.19 2.96 -3.44
CA LYS A 71 12.89 4.25 -3.39
C LYS A 71 12.35 5.13 -2.26
N PHE A 72 11.01 5.16 -2.09
CA PHE A 72 10.36 5.90 -1.01
C PHE A 72 10.83 5.42 0.36
N THR A 73 10.75 4.12 0.63
CA THR A 73 11.10 3.53 1.93
C THR A 73 12.59 3.72 2.23
N HIS A 74 13.46 3.51 1.25
CA HIS A 74 14.89 3.76 1.40
C HIS A 74 15.19 5.24 1.66
N GLY A 75 14.59 6.15 0.89
CA GLY A 75 14.74 7.59 1.10
C GLY A 75 14.24 8.05 2.48
N LEU A 76 13.12 7.48 2.94
CA LEU A 76 12.56 7.76 4.26
C LEU A 76 13.50 7.29 5.39
N SER A 77 14.09 6.11 5.26
CA SER A 77 15.05 5.59 6.25
C SER A 77 16.28 6.48 6.35
N LEU A 78 16.81 6.98 5.23
CA LEU A 78 17.92 7.93 5.23
C LEU A 78 17.52 9.29 5.86
N ALA A 79 16.31 9.76 5.62
CA ALA A 79 15.82 10.99 6.23
C ALA A 79 15.64 10.83 7.74
N ALA A 80 15.09 9.71 8.20
CA ALA A 80 14.97 9.38 9.61
C ALA A 80 16.34 9.34 10.32
N ALA A 81 17.33 8.71 9.71
CA ALA A 81 18.69 8.66 10.25
C ALA A 81 19.30 10.07 10.42
N ARG A 82 19.07 11.00 9.48
CA ARG A 82 19.51 12.41 9.60
C ARG A 82 18.84 13.14 10.75
N LEU A 83 17.67 12.71 11.18
CA LEU A 83 16.93 13.22 12.33
C LEU A 83 17.30 12.52 13.64
N GLY A 84 18.30 11.65 13.63
CA GLY A 84 18.81 10.98 14.83
C GLY A 84 18.09 9.65 15.14
N VAL A 85 17.27 9.12 14.22
CA VAL A 85 16.68 7.79 14.41
C VAL A 85 17.73 6.71 14.24
N SER A 86 17.87 5.86 15.25
CA SER A 86 18.72 4.66 15.20
C SER A 86 17.94 3.50 14.57
N THR A 87 18.52 2.86 13.57
CA THR A 87 17.94 1.70 12.91
C THR A 87 18.79 0.48 13.20
N LEU A 88 18.17 -0.59 13.70
CA LEU A 88 18.80 -1.89 13.91
C LEU A 88 18.30 -2.85 12.83
N TYR A 89 19.17 -3.13 11.85
CA TYR A 89 18.90 -4.11 10.80
C TYR A 89 19.42 -5.49 11.22
N GLU A 90 18.94 -6.54 10.54
CA GLU A 90 19.36 -7.93 10.76
C GLU A 90 19.21 -8.37 12.23
N GLN A 91 18.15 -7.85 12.87
CA GLN A 91 17.81 -8.21 14.24
C GLN A 91 16.43 -8.86 14.29
N ASP A 92 16.37 -10.08 14.78
CA ASP A 92 15.09 -10.72 15.06
C ASP A 92 14.48 -10.16 16.35
N VAL A 93 13.27 -9.64 16.26
CA VAL A 93 12.49 -9.29 17.44
C VAL A 93 11.81 -10.56 17.94
N LEU A 94 12.21 -11.01 19.14
CA LEU A 94 11.73 -12.25 19.73
C LEU A 94 10.54 -12.05 20.64
N HIS A 95 10.57 -10.97 21.42
CA HIS A 95 9.56 -10.72 22.44
C HIS A 95 9.28 -9.23 22.62
N VAL A 96 8.00 -8.92 22.83
CA VAL A 96 7.51 -7.59 23.22
C VAL A 96 6.68 -7.75 24.48
N SER A 97 7.00 -6.98 25.51
CA SER A 97 6.30 -6.98 26.79
C SER A 97 6.24 -5.59 27.42
N THR A 98 5.66 -5.47 28.58
CA THR A 98 5.72 -4.25 29.38
C THR A 98 6.11 -4.60 30.82
N ASP A 99 6.88 -3.72 31.45
CA ASP A 99 7.18 -3.79 32.90
C ASP A 99 6.19 -2.97 33.72
N GLY A 100 5.13 -2.44 33.08
CA GLY A 100 4.11 -1.57 33.69
C GLY A 100 4.42 -0.07 33.56
N GLN A 101 5.64 0.30 33.18
CA GLN A 101 6.07 1.69 32.95
C GLN A 101 6.63 1.89 31.53
N ARG A 102 7.33 0.88 31.00
CA ARG A 102 7.99 0.95 29.70
C ARG A 102 7.64 -0.25 28.83
N ALA A 103 7.78 -0.08 27.54
CA ALA A 103 7.77 -1.16 26.58
C ALA A 103 9.16 -1.84 26.56
N VAL A 104 9.20 -3.16 26.65
CA VAL A 104 10.42 -3.97 26.67
C VAL A 104 10.45 -4.82 25.42
N VAL A 105 11.53 -4.72 24.65
CA VAL A 105 11.73 -5.45 23.39
C VAL A 105 12.99 -6.29 23.51
N THR A 106 12.86 -7.60 23.28
CA THR A 106 13.99 -8.53 23.22
C THR A 106 14.33 -8.80 21.76
N VAL A 107 15.59 -8.59 21.39
CA VAL A 107 16.10 -8.83 20.05
C VAL A 107 17.28 -9.78 20.08
N GLY A 108 17.59 -10.43 18.96
CA GLY A 108 18.76 -11.28 18.80
C GLY A 108 18.44 -12.72 18.40
N GLU A 109 19.42 -13.60 18.46
CA GLU A 109 19.31 -15.01 18.07
C GLU A 109 19.90 -15.92 19.16
N GLY A 110 19.21 -17.01 19.47
CA GLY A 110 19.67 -18.03 20.39
C GLY A 110 20.04 -17.48 21.76
N ALA A 111 21.30 -17.67 22.18
CA ALA A 111 21.85 -17.18 23.46
C ALA A 111 22.33 -15.72 23.42
N ALA A 112 22.47 -15.14 22.24
CA ALA A 112 22.90 -13.75 22.05
C ALA A 112 21.71 -12.79 21.99
N GLN A 113 21.00 -12.64 23.10
CA GLN A 113 19.83 -11.76 23.19
C GLN A 113 20.17 -10.46 23.89
N THR A 114 19.58 -9.36 23.39
CA THR A 114 19.67 -8.03 24.02
C THR A 114 18.28 -7.53 24.34
N VAL A 115 18.13 -6.90 25.50
CA VAL A 115 16.85 -6.31 25.94
C VAL A 115 16.94 -4.80 25.88
N HIS A 116 15.98 -4.19 25.20
CA HIS A 116 15.83 -2.75 25.10
C HIS A 116 14.53 -2.31 25.80
N ALA A 117 14.57 -1.15 26.47
CA ALA A 117 13.40 -0.56 27.10
C ALA A 117 13.15 0.83 26.51
N PHE A 118 11.89 1.08 26.16
CA PHE A 118 11.43 2.30 25.50
C PHE A 118 10.20 2.86 26.22
N ASP A 119 9.89 4.13 26.02
CA ASP A 119 8.66 4.77 26.53
C ASP A 119 7.40 4.23 25.86
N GLY A 120 7.52 3.70 24.63
CA GLY A 120 6.46 3.07 23.89
C GLY A 120 6.99 2.26 22.73
N VAL A 121 6.18 1.34 22.21
CA VAL A 121 6.48 0.54 21.00
C VAL A 121 5.32 0.60 20.01
N VAL A 122 5.64 0.72 18.74
CA VAL A 122 4.67 0.59 17.64
C VAL A 122 5.03 -0.65 16.83
N VAL A 123 4.12 -1.63 16.81
CA VAL A 123 4.32 -2.88 16.10
C VAL A 123 3.85 -2.74 14.65
N CYS A 124 4.80 -2.71 13.71
CA CYS A 124 4.57 -2.61 12.26
C CYS A 124 5.14 -3.84 11.53
N ALA A 125 4.87 -5.05 12.06
CA ALA A 125 5.48 -6.30 11.61
C ALA A 125 4.61 -7.08 10.59
N GLY A 126 3.66 -6.43 9.91
CA GLY A 126 2.76 -7.07 8.95
C GLY A 126 2.03 -8.26 9.61
N VAL A 127 2.06 -9.43 8.99
CA VAL A 127 1.40 -10.65 9.51
C VAL A 127 1.96 -11.08 10.87
N ALA A 128 3.25 -10.86 11.12
CA ALA A 128 3.89 -11.18 12.38
C ALA A 128 3.36 -10.34 13.56
N SER A 129 2.70 -9.21 13.30
CA SER A 129 2.04 -8.40 14.34
C SER A 129 1.04 -9.20 15.18
N ARG A 130 0.43 -10.27 14.63
CA ARG A 130 -0.44 -11.18 15.39
C ARG A 130 0.29 -11.87 16.54
N HIS A 131 1.53 -12.27 16.29
CA HIS A 131 2.37 -12.92 17.31
C HIS A 131 2.69 -11.96 18.46
N PHE A 132 3.09 -10.75 18.14
CA PHE A 132 3.40 -9.74 19.16
C PHE A 132 2.15 -9.25 19.91
N ALA A 133 1.02 -9.10 19.23
CA ALA A 133 -0.25 -8.79 19.89
C ALA A 133 -0.62 -9.87 20.93
N ALA A 134 -0.47 -11.15 20.57
CA ALA A 134 -0.74 -12.26 21.51
C ALA A 134 0.17 -12.26 22.74
N GLN A 135 1.45 -11.84 22.61
CA GLN A 135 2.37 -11.69 23.73
C GLN A 135 1.91 -10.60 24.71
N LEU A 136 1.20 -9.57 24.20
CA LEU A 136 0.65 -8.46 24.99
C LEU A 136 -0.76 -8.73 25.51
N GLY A 137 -1.34 -9.92 25.23
CA GLY A 137 -2.69 -10.30 25.61
C GLY A 137 -3.78 -9.82 24.65
N ASP A 138 -3.40 -9.23 23.51
CA ASP A 138 -4.31 -8.71 22.49
C ASP A 138 -4.53 -9.70 21.34
N ARG A 139 -5.65 -9.50 20.63
CA ARG A 139 -5.96 -10.25 19.43
C ARG A 139 -6.20 -9.31 18.25
N VAL A 140 -5.40 -9.45 17.20
CA VAL A 140 -5.58 -8.70 15.95
C VAL A 140 -5.90 -9.64 14.78
N ASN A 141 -6.85 -9.24 13.95
CA ASN A 141 -7.32 -10.02 12.80
C ASN A 141 -6.54 -9.63 11.53
N ILE A 142 -5.28 -10.01 11.47
CA ILE A 142 -4.41 -9.82 10.30
C ILE A 142 -4.21 -11.18 9.64
N TYR A 143 -4.60 -11.32 8.37
CA TYR A 143 -4.47 -12.55 7.60
C TYR A 143 -3.46 -12.37 6.46
N PRO A 144 -2.62 -13.37 6.18
CA PRO A 144 -1.70 -13.31 5.05
C PRO A 144 -2.47 -13.35 3.73
N VAL A 145 -2.14 -12.43 2.84
CA VAL A 145 -2.61 -12.44 1.45
C VAL A 145 -1.39 -12.47 0.56
N LYS A 146 -1.38 -13.37 -0.42
CA LYS A 146 -0.30 -13.48 -1.40
C LYS A 146 -0.69 -12.76 -2.68
N GLY A 147 0.12 -11.77 -3.07
CA GLY A 147 0.07 -11.12 -4.36
C GLY A 147 1.24 -11.55 -5.25
N TYR A 148 1.10 -11.32 -6.55
CA TYR A 148 2.15 -11.50 -7.54
C TYR A 148 2.37 -10.18 -8.26
N SER A 149 3.62 -9.84 -8.56
CA SER A 149 3.96 -8.70 -9.39
C SER A 149 4.81 -9.13 -10.57
N ILE A 150 4.61 -8.46 -11.70
CA ILE A 150 5.38 -8.64 -12.92
C ILE A 150 5.87 -7.26 -13.33
N THR A 151 7.18 -7.12 -13.50
CA THR A 151 7.78 -5.91 -14.05
C THR A 151 8.05 -6.11 -15.54
N VAL A 152 7.52 -5.24 -16.38
CA VAL A 152 7.72 -5.28 -17.83
C VAL A 152 8.62 -4.12 -18.23
N ASN A 153 9.74 -4.44 -18.89
CA ASN A 153 10.63 -3.43 -19.41
C ASN A 153 10.11 -2.90 -20.77
N LEU A 154 9.82 -1.62 -20.83
CA LEU A 154 9.37 -0.91 -22.04
C LEU A 154 10.61 -0.46 -22.83
N ARG A 155 11.03 -1.26 -23.83
CA ARG A 155 12.31 -1.07 -24.52
C ARG A 155 12.25 -0.22 -25.78
N ASP A 156 11.07 -0.02 -26.32
CA ASP A 156 10.85 0.71 -27.57
C ASP A 156 9.70 1.70 -27.43
N GLU A 157 9.62 2.65 -28.36
CA GLU A 157 8.60 3.71 -28.35
C GLU A 157 7.18 3.17 -28.41
N ALA A 158 6.94 2.06 -29.13
CA ALA A 158 5.61 1.47 -29.23
C ALA A 158 5.16 0.87 -27.88
N SER A 159 6.07 0.18 -27.19
CA SER A 159 5.80 -0.33 -25.83
C SER A 159 5.56 0.79 -24.84
N GLN A 160 6.35 1.88 -24.92
CA GLN A 160 6.19 3.05 -24.05
C GLN A 160 4.86 3.77 -24.33
N ALA A 161 4.50 3.95 -25.61
CA ALA A 161 3.23 4.56 -26.00
C ALA A 161 2.01 3.70 -25.64
N GLY A 162 2.18 2.39 -25.53
CA GLY A 162 1.13 1.45 -25.13
C GLY A 162 0.98 1.26 -23.61
N ALA A 163 1.92 1.80 -22.83
CA ALA A 163 1.86 1.69 -21.38
C ALA A 163 0.81 2.67 -20.79
N PRO A 164 0.11 2.28 -19.72
CA PRO A 164 -0.82 3.20 -19.07
C PRO A 164 -0.07 4.35 -18.40
N ASN A 165 -0.62 5.56 -18.55
CA ASN A 165 -0.15 6.76 -17.87
C ASN A 165 -0.74 6.89 -16.47
N VAL A 166 -1.95 6.42 -16.30
CA VAL A 166 -2.69 6.43 -15.04
C VAL A 166 -2.70 5.02 -14.47
N SER A 167 -2.50 4.88 -13.17
CA SER A 167 -2.64 3.57 -12.53
C SER A 167 -4.08 3.06 -12.67
N LEU A 168 -4.21 1.82 -13.15
CA LEU A 168 -5.48 1.15 -13.36
C LEU A 168 -5.68 0.08 -12.29
N LEU A 169 -6.88 0.01 -11.73
CA LEU A 169 -7.27 -1.04 -10.79
C LEU A 169 -8.53 -1.72 -11.30
N ASP A 170 -8.41 -2.98 -11.70
CA ASP A 170 -9.55 -3.84 -12.03
C ASP A 170 -9.99 -4.57 -10.76
N ASP A 171 -11.10 -4.13 -10.20
CA ASP A 171 -11.59 -4.68 -8.91
C ASP A 171 -12.13 -6.10 -9.05
N GLU A 172 -12.56 -6.52 -10.22
CA GLU A 172 -13.05 -7.88 -10.49
C GLU A 172 -11.89 -8.88 -10.53
N THR A 173 -10.86 -8.59 -11.31
CA THR A 173 -9.69 -9.48 -11.47
C THR A 173 -8.61 -9.27 -10.42
N LYS A 174 -8.71 -8.22 -9.60
CA LYS A 174 -7.71 -7.78 -8.61
C LYS A 174 -6.35 -7.47 -9.25
N LEU A 175 -6.38 -7.01 -10.49
CA LEU A 175 -5.20 -6.63 -11.25
C LEU A 175 -4.97 -5.13 -11.10
N VAL A 176 -3.74 -4.75 -10.79
CA VAL A 176 -3.29 -3.35 -10.70
C VAL A 176 -2.14 -3.16 -11.68
N THR A 177 -2.18 -2.07 -12.44
CA THR A 177 -1.07 -1.60 -13.27
C THR A 177 -0.61 -0.23 -12.79
N SER A 178 0.66 0.00 -12.74
CA SER A 178 1.27 1.28 -12.35
C SER A 178 2.58 1.51 -13.08
#